data_83e86e7a55e4f24aced3475dce8d26f8
#
_entry.id   83e86e7a55e4f24aced3475dce8d26f8
#
_cell.length_a   1.000
_cell.length_b   1.000
_cell.length_c   1.000
_cell.angle_alpha   90.00
_cell.angle_beta   90.00
_cell.angle_gamma   90.00
#
_symmetry.space_group_name_H-M   'P 1'
#
loop_
_entity.id
_entity.type
_entity.pdbx_description
1 polymer ?
#
loop_
_entity_poly.entity_id
_entity_poly.type
_entity_poly.pdbx_seq_one_letter_code
_entity_poly.pdbx_strand_id
1 'polypeptide(L)'
;DTSTIRVGGRGAHLARPAEPTGAGMLLLPMITGIGQRVREFAAELAESGVTTLSWDPFHGVSMDDHELDTMVELMHGLDDETCLAEMQRLLDHMFGELGLEKVGVIGYCLGGRFALLLGARDERLANVVAYHPTVPATPADNHTVDPFEETPRIAAPVMMLYPGQDTIVPHEVFAKLQDGLQ
;
A
#
# COMPACT_ATOMS: atom_id res chain seq x y z
N ASP A 1 17.78 11.06 -0.76
CA ASP A 1 17.36 11.90 0.38
C ASP A 1 16.04 11.38 0.95
N THR A 2 15.97 11.24 2.28
CA THR A 2 14.78 10.73 2.97
C THR A 2 14.29 11.73 4.02
N SER A 3 12.97 11.86 4.17
CA SER A 3 12.34 12.77 5.12
C SER A 3 10.94 12.33 5.51
N THR A 4 10.47 12.76 6.67
CA THR A 4 9.05 12.66 7.00
C THR A 4 8.37 13.98 6.60
N ILE A 5 7.31 13.86 5.80
CA ILE A 5 6.51 15.01 5.36
C ILE A 5 5.07 14.91 5.90
N ARG A 6 4.30 15.98 5.75
CA ARG A 6 2.87 15.97 6.07
C ARG A 6 2.03 16.18 4.81
N VAL A 7 1.09 15.28 4.58
CA VAL A 7 0.11 15.38 3.49
C VAL A 7 -1.29 15.30 4.09
N GLY A 8 -2.11 16.31 3.89
CA GLY A 8 -3.43 16.39 4.50
C GLY A 8 -3.45 16.30 6.03
N GLY A 9 -2.37 16.77 6.69
CA GLY A 9 -2.21 16.71 8.14
C GLY A 9 -1.67 15.37 8.69
N ARG A 10 -1.49 14.35 7.84
CA ARG A 10 -0.94 13.03 8.20
C ARG A 10 0.52 12.91 7.83
N GLY A 11 1.29 12.17 8.64
CA GLY A 11 2.69 11.86 8.33
C GLY A 11 2.81 10.90 7.15
N ALA A 12 3.86 11.06 6.37
CA ALA A 12 4.26 10.11 5.34
C ALA A 12 5.80 10.12 5.21
N HIS A 13 6.39 8.98 4.84
CA HIS A 13 7.83 8.90 4.62
C HIS A 13 8.13 9.08 3.13
N LEU A 14 8.94 10.08 2.81
CA LEU A 14 9.36 10.42 1.46
C LEU A 14 10.82 10.05 1.26
N ALA A 15 11.10 9.28 0.20
CA ALA A 15 12.46 9.04 -0.29
C ALA A 15 12.59 9.60 -1.72
N ARG A 16 13.54 10.49 -1.92
CA ARG A 16 13.80 11.15 -3.20
C ARG A 16 15.10 10.65 -3.82
N PRO A 17 15.10 10.30 -5.11
CA PRO A 17 16.32 10.03 -5.84
C PRO A 17 17.18 11.28 -6.02
N ALA A 18 18.48 11.09 -6.20
CA ALA A 18 19.39 12.17 -6.59
C ALA A 18 19.10 12.65 -8.04
N GLU A 19 18.75 11.70 -8.90
CA GLU A 19 18.37 11.95 -10.29
C GLU A 19 16.95 11.39 -10.53
N PRO A 20 15.90 12.21 -10.41
CA PRO A 20 14.53 11.76 -10.56
C PRO A 20 14.20 11.44 -12.03
N THR A 21 13.50 10.33 -12.23
CA THR A 21 13.04 9.87 -13.56
C THR A 21 11.62 10.34 -13.91
N GLY A 22 10.94 11.05 -13.01
CA GLY A 22 9.50 11.36 -13.12
C GLY A 22 8.59 10.20 -12.67
N ALA A 23 9.19 9.04 -12.33
CA ALA A 23 8.45 7.90 -11.81
C ALA A 23 8.33 7.95 -10.27
N GLY A 24 7.18 7.51 -9.77
CA GLY A 24 6.90 7.38 -8.35
C GLY A 24 6.32 6.03 -7.96
N MET A 25 6.48 5.71 -6.68
CA MET A 25 5.88 4.53 -6.06
C MET A 25 5.23 4.92 -4.73
N LEU A 26 3.93 4.66 -4.60
CA LEU A 26 3.25 4.69 -3.31
C LEU A 26 3.45 3.35 -2.62
N LEU A 27 4.12 3.36 -1.48
CA LEU A 27 4.47 2.17 -0.69
C LEU A 27 3.48 2.00 0.46
N LEU A 28 2.80 0.86 0.51
CA LEU A 28 1.84 0.50 1.55
C LEU A 28 2.43 -0.60 2.44
N PRO A 29 2.75 -0.29 3.71
CA PRO A 29 3.44 -1.22 4.59
C PRO A 29 2.54 -2.38 5.06
N MET A 30 3.16 -3.38 5.65
CA MET A 30 2.50 -4.42 6.44
C MET A 30 1.97 -3.84 7.77
N ILE A 31 1.41 -4.70 8.58
CA ILE A 31 1.05 -4.44 9.99
C ILE A 31 2.22 -3.85 10.81
N THR A 32 3.45 -3.99 10.34
CA THR A 32 4.65 -3.43 11.00
C THR A 32 4.72 -1.91 11.01
N GLY A 33 3.87 -1.21 10.25
CA GLY A 33 3.96 0.24 10.07
C GLY A 33 5.22 0.67 9.31
N ILE A 34 5.55 1.98 9.37
CA ILE A 34 6.78 2.51 8.77
C ILE A 34 7.97 2.32 9.73
N GLY A 35 8.44 1.07 9.81
CA GLY A 35 9.66 0.72 10.50
C GLY A 35 10.91 0.86 9.63
N GLN A 36 12.06 0.45 10.17
CA GLN A 36 13.36 0.52 9.50
C GLN A 36 13.33 -0.13 8.11
N ARG A 37 12.73 -1.33 7.98
CA ARG A 37 12.67 -2.07 6.71
C ARG A 37 11.92 -1.33 5.61
N VAL A 38 10.83 -0.65 5.95
CA VAL A 38 10.06 0.15 4.99
C VAL A 38 10.88 1.34 4.52
N ARG A 39 11.59 1.99 5.45
CA ARG A 39 12.48 3.13 5.11
C ARG A 39 13.67 2.70 4.25
N GLU A 40 14.29 1.56 4.55
CA GLU A 40 15.38 0.99 3.73
C GLU A 40 14.89 0.69 2.31
N PHE A 41 13.74 0.02 2.16
CA PHE A 41 13.19 -0.31 0.85
C PHE A 41 12.80 0.95 0.05
N ALA A 42 12.23 1.96 0.72
CA ALA A 42 11.94 3.24 0.08
C ALA A 42 13.23 3.93 -0.44
N ALA A 43 14.33 3.83 0.33
CA ALA A 43 15.63 4.35 -0.09
C ALA A 43 16.22 3.59 -1.28
N GLU A 44 16.11 2.26 -1.31
CA GLU A 44 16.55 1.41 -2.44
C GLU A 44 15.79 1.76 -3.73
N LEU A 45 14.48 1.98 -3.66
CA LEU A 45 13.70 2.45 -4.80
C LEU A 45 14.16 3.83 -5.27
N ALA A 46 14.46 4.73 -4.32
CA ALA A 46 14.99 6.05 -4.65
C ALA A 46 16.39 5.97 -5.31
N GLU A 47 17.26 5.04 -4.90
CA GLU A 47 18.53 4.80 -5.59
C GLU A 47 18.35 4.35 -7.04
N SER A 48 17.22 3.71 -7.36
CA SER A 48 16.84 3.33 -8.73
C SER A 48 16.16 4.44 -9.53
N GLY A 49 16.08 5.67 -9.01
CA GLY A 49 15.49 6.82 -9.68
C GLY A 49 13.99 7.00 -9.45
N VAL A 50 13.38 6.19 -8.58
CA VAL A 50 11.93 6.22 -8.30
C VAL A 50 11.66 7.01 -7.01
N THR A 51 10.89 8.09 -7.09
CA THR A 51 10.43 8.83 -5.90
C THR A 51 9.42 7.97 -5.15
N THR A 52 9.69 7.68 -3.88
CA THR A 52 8.83 6.81 -3.07
C THR A 52 8.16 7.60 -1.95
N LEU A 53 6.85 7.46 -1.84
CA LEU A 53 6.06 7.98 -0.73
C LEU A 53 5.42 6.81 0.00
N SER A 54 5.66 6.68 1.30
CA SER A 54 5.11 5.58 2.10
C SER A 54 3.94 6.07 2.95
N TRP A 55 2.82 5.38 2.84
CA TRP A 55 1.63 5.59 3.68
C TRP A 55 1.90 5.16 5.12
N ASP A 56 1.52 5.98 6.09
CA ASP A 56 1.65 5.69 7.51
C ASP A 56 0.28 5.34 8.13
N PRO A 57 -0.09 4.04 8.18
CA PRO A 57 -1.39 3.62 8.70
C PRO A 57 -1.58 3.88 10.19
N PHE A 58 -0.48 3.98 10.94
CA PHE A 58 -0.49 4.00 12.40
C PHE A 58 0.09 5.29 13.00
N HIS A 59 0.20 6.33 12.19
CA HIS A 59 0.57 7.69 12.61
C HIS A 59 1.85 7.80 13.43
N GLY A 60 2.91 7.13 12.98
CA GLY A 60 4.23 7.13 13.60
C GLY A 60 4.48 5.93 14.51
N VAL A 61 3.49 5.06 14.70
CA VAL A 61 3.67 3.82 15.48
C VAL A 61 4.15 2.70 14.54
N SER A 62 5.19 1.98 14.98
CA SER A 62 5.73 0.84 14.22
C SER A 62 6.30 -0.24 15.13
N MET A 63 6.57 -1.40 14.57
CA MET A 63 7.22 -2.52 15.30
C MET A 63 8.70 -2.26 15.64
N ASP A 64 9.27 -1.14 15.25
CA ASP A 64 10.60 -0.76 15.75
C ASP A 64 10.57 -0.49 17.26
N ASP A 65 9.45 0.04 17.78
CA ASP A 65 9.27 0.49 19.16
C ASP A 65 8.07 -0.14 19.88
N HIS A 66 7.27 -0.98 19.18
CA HIS A 66 6.04 -1.56 19.73
C HIS A 66 5.93 -3.05 19.42
N GLU A 67 5.24 -3.78 20.30
CA GLU A 67 4.97 -5.20 20.16
C GLU A 67 3.84 -5.49 19.16
N LEU A 68 3.82 -6.73 18.64
CA LEU A 68 2.84 -7.17 17.65
C LEU A 68 1.39 -6.99 18.11
N ASP A 69 1.08 -7.25 19.38
CA ASP A 69 -0.27 -7.12 19.91
C ASP A 69 -0.80 -5.68 19.78
N THR A 70 0.05 -4.68 20.06
CA THR A 70 -0.28 -3.26 19.84
C THR A 70 -0.59 -2.98 18.37
N MET A 71 0.21 -3.52 17.46
CA MET A 71 0.01 -3.33 16.02
C MET A 71 -1.28 -4.00 15.54
N VAL A 72 -1.64 -5.17 16.09
CA VAL A 72 -2.90 -5.86 15.81
C VAL A 72 -4.10 -5.02 16.25
N GLU A 73 -4.05 -4.44 17.45
CA GLU A 73 -5.11 -3.55 17.95
C GLU A 73 -5.28 -2.33 17.04
N LEU A 74 -4.18 -1.69 16.63
CA LEU A 74 -4.21 -0.55 15.71
C LEU A 74 -4.77 -0.94 14.34
N MET A 75 -4.40 -2.11 13.81
CA MET A 75 -4.92 -2.62 12.54
C MET A 75 -6.44 -2.84 12.59
N HIS A 76 -6.97 -3.37 13.69
CA HIS A 76 -8.41 -3.54 13.87
C HIS A 76 -9.17 -2.21 13.99
N GLY A 77 -8.48 -1.12 14.32
CA GLY A 77 -9.04 0.23 14.36
C GLY A 77 -9.05 0.96 13.01
N LEU A 78 -8.47 0.37 11.97
CA LEU A 78 -8.46 1.00 10.63
C LEU A 78 -9.86 0.92 9.99
N ASP A 79 -10.27 2.02 9.38
CA ASP A 79 -11.47 2.10 8.54
C ASP A 79 -11.06 2.16 7.07
N ASP A 80 -11.59 1.26 6.23
CA ASP A 80 -11.18 1.13 4.84
C ASP A 80 -11.35 2.43 4.03
N GLU A 81 -12.49 3.09 4.14
CA GLU A 81 -12.75 4.32 3.37
C GLU A 81 -11.86 5.48 3.83
N THR A 82 -11.61 5.59 5.13
CA THR A 82 -10.68 6.57 5.67
C THR A 82 -9.26 6.32 5.17
N CYS A 83 -8.79 5.08 5.21
CA CYS A 83 -7.48 4.69 4.69
C CYS A 83 -7.33 4.96 3.18
N LEU A 84 -8.34 4.60 2.40
CA LEU A 84 -8.35 4.85 0.95
C LEU A 84 -8.33 6.35 0.64
N ALA A 85 -9.09 7.17 1.39
CA ALA A 85 -9.06 8.62 1.24
C ALA A 85 -7.69 9.22 1.61
N GLU A 86 -6.99 8.66 2.58
CA GLU A 86 -5.60 9.07 2.90
C GLU A 86 -4.65 8.74 1.74
N MET A 87 -4.73 7.54 1.19
CA MET A 87 -3.90 7.10 0.06
C MET A 87 -4.15 7.92 -1.20
N GLN A 88 -5.41 8.25 -1.50
CA GLN A 88 -5.75 9.14 -2.62
C GLN A 88 -5.15 10.53 -2.46
N ARG A 89 -5.17 11.10 -1.24
CA ARG A 89 -4.47 12.37 -0.96
C ARG A 89 -2.95 12.26 -1.16
N LEU A 90 -2.35 11.11 -0.83
CA LEU A 90 -0.93 10.88 -1.12
C LEU A 90 -0.67 10.82 -2.62
N LEU A 91 -1.53 10.16 -3.41
CA LEU A 91 -1.44 10.16 -4.88
C LEU A 91 -1.61 11.57 -5.45
N ASP A 92 -2.57 12.35 -4.95
CA ASP A 92 -2.77 13.74 -5.38
C ASP A 92 -1.51 14.58 -5.11
N HIS A 93 -0.87 14.40 -3.97
CA HIS A 93 0.40 15.04 -3.65
C HIS A 93 1.53 14.59 -4.58
N MET A 94 1.60 13.28 -4.90
CA MET A 94 2.62 12.74 -5.81
C MET A 94 2.49 13.31 -7.22
N PHE A 95 1.29 13.36 -7.77
CA PHE A 95 1.05 13.91 -9.11
C PHE A 95 1.13 15.45 -9.12
N GLY A 96 0.55 16.11 -8.14
CA GLY A 96 0.45 17.58 -8.09
C GLY A 96 1.72 18.25 -7.57
N GLU A 97 2.04 18.06 -6.29
CA GLU A 97 3.12 18.78 -5.62
C GLU A 97 4.52 18.24 -5.98
N LEU A 98 4.65 16.91 -6.11
CA LEU A 98 5.93 16.30 -6.51
C LEU A 98 6.10 16.26 -8.02
N GLY A 99 5.05 16.55 -8.81
CA GLY A 99 5.09 16.61 -10.27
C GLY A 99 5.45 15.30 -10.96
N LEU A 100 5.09 14.16 -10.35
CA LEU A 100 5.41 12.85 -10.91
C LEU A 100 4.49 12.52 -12.10
N GLU A 101 5.06 11.97 -13.15
CA GLU A 101 4.35 11.65 -14.39
C GLU A 101 3.66 10.28 -14.34
N LYS A 102 4.29 9.32 -13.67
CA LYS A 102 3.82 7.94 -13.53
C LYS A 102 4.00 7.48 -12.09
N VAL A 103 2.92 7.04 -11.48
CA VAL A 103 2.95 6.52 -10.11
C VAL A 103 2.36 5.12 -10.08
N GLY A 104 3.12 4.17 -9.54
CA GLY A 104 2.63 2.84 -9.20
C GLY A 104 2.31 2.73 -7.72
N VAL A 105 1.63 1.67 -7.33
CA VAL A 105 1.44 1.29 -5.93
C VAL A 105 2.01 -0.10 -5.67
N ILE A 106 2.71 -0.25 -4.56
CA ILE A 106 3.17 -1.53 -4.05
C ILE A 106 2.76 -1.68 -2.60
N GLY A 107 2.14 -2.81 -2.26
CA GLY A 107 1.71 -3.09 -0.91
C GLY A 107 2.03 -4.52 -0.48
N TYR A 108 2.29 -4.69 0.81
CA TYR A 108 2.63 -5.96 1.45
C TYR A 108 1.60 -6.32 2.51
N CYS A 109 1.10 -7.56 2.54
CA CYS A 109 0.19 -8.06 3.56
C CYS A 109 -1.07 -7.15 3.67
N LEU A 110 -1.25 -6.45 4.80
CA LEU A 110 -2.25 -5.38 4.98
C LEU A 110 -2.21 -4.37 3.81
N GLY A 111 -1.02 -3.84 3.51
CA GLY A 111 -0.81 -2.92 2.39
C GLY A 111 -1.09 -3.56 1.03
N GLY A 112 -0.88 -4.88 0.88
CA GLY A 112 -1.22 -5.62 -0.34
C GLY A 112 -2.72 -5.64 -0.60
N ARG A 113 -3.54 -5.83 0.44
CA ARG A 113 -4.99 -5.69 0.32
C ARG A 113 -5.38 -4.28 -0.10
N PHE A 114 -4.83 -3.26 0.54
CA PHE A 114 -5.11 -1.87 0.18
C PHE A 114 -4.60 -1.48 -1.21
N ALA A 115 -3.50 -2.08 -1.69
CA ALA A 115 -3.03 -1.84 -3.06
C ALA A 115 -4.08 -2.27 -4.10
N LEU A 116 -4.74 -3.40 -3.89
CA LEU A 116 -5.84 -3.85 -4.75
C LEU A 116 -7.04 -2.89 -4.68
N LEU A 117 -7.45 -2.50 -3.47
CA LEU A 117 -8.58 -1.58 -3.29
C LEU A 117 -8.29 -0.19 -3.90
N LEU A 118 -7.10 0.35 -3.68
CA LEU A 118 -6.69 1.63 -4.25
C LEU A 118 -6.60 1.56 -5.78
N GLY A 119 -6.10 0.45 -6.32
CA GLY A 119 -6.04 0.21 -7.76
C GLY A 119 -7.40 0.28 -8.44
N ALA A 120 -8.46 -0.14 -7.74
CA ALA A 120 -9.84 -0.06 -8.22
C ALA A 120 -10.46 1.35 -8.10
N ARG A 121 -9.88 2.21 -7.27
CA ARG A 121 -10.40 3.56 -6.97
C ARG A 121 -9.65 4.69 -7.67
N ASP A 122 -8.46 4.43 -8.22
CA ASP A 122 -7.65 5.46 -8.86
C ASP A 122 -7.06 4.97 -10.20
N GLU A 123 -7.66 5.39 -11.29
CA GLU A 123 -7.29 5.02 -12.66
C GLU A 123 -5.96 5.65 -13.11
N ARG A 124 -5.39 6.59 -12.34
CA ARG A 124 -4.10 7.23 -12.65
C ARG A 124 -2.90 6.33 -12.37
N LEU A 125 -3.11 5.24 -11.62
CA LEU A 125 -2.04 4.32 -11.29
C LEU A 125 -1.48 3.62 -12.53
N ALA A 126 -0.16 3.65 -12.67
CA ALA A 126 0.56 3.01 -13.76
C ALA A 126 0.66 1.48 -13.61
N ASN A 127 0.66 1.00 -12.37
CA ASN A 127 0.66 -0.42 -12.01
C ASN A 127 0.23 -0.61 -10.55
N VAL A 128 -0.17 -1.85 -10.23
CA VAL A 128 -0.52 -2.30 -8.88
C VAL A 128 0.29 -3.54 -8.56
N VAL A 129 1.05 -3.53 -7.48
CA VAL A 129 1.79 -4.70 -7.00
C VAL A 129 1.29 -5.07 -5.59
N ALA A 130 0.72 -6.26 -5.46
CA ALA A 130 0.21 -6.79 -4.21
C ALA A 130 1.01 -8.03 -3.78
N TYR A 131 1.88 -7.87 -2.79
CA TYR A 131 2.62 -8.97 -2.18
C TYR A 131 1.79 -9.60 -1.06
N HIS A 132 1.51 -10.92 -1.19
CA HIS A 132 0.72 -11.70 -0.24
C HIS A 132 -0.42 -10.88 0.41
N PRO A 133 -1.34 -10.31 -0.41
CA PRO A 133 -2.40 -9.45 0.10
C PRO A 133 -3.23 -10.20 1.13
N THR A 134 -3.43 -9.61 2.30
CA THR A 134 -4.21 -10.22 3.37
C THR A 134 -5.70 -10.02 3.11
N VAL A 135 -6.26 -10.95 2.35
CA VAL A 135 -7.70 -11.05 2.09
C VAL A 135 -8.18 -12.36 2.71
N PRO A 136 -8.63 -12.35 3.97
CA PRO A 136 -9.06 -13.58 4.65
C PRO A 136 -10.36 -14.12 4.03
N ALA A 137 -10.58 -15.44 4.16
CA ALA A 137 -11.81 -16.08 3.68
C ALA A 137 -13.07 -15.52 4.35
N THR A 138 -12.95 -15.12 5.62
CA THR A 138 -13.98 -14.40 6.37
C THR A 138 -13.44 -13.00 6.66
N PRO A 139 -14.05 -11.93 6.10
CA PRO A 139 -13.63 -10.57 6.37
C PRO A 139 -13.63 -10.23 7.87
N ALA A 140 -12.69 -9.43 8.31
CA ALA A 140 -12.72 -8.84 9.65
C ALA A 140 -13.81 -7.75 9.72
N ASP A 141 -14.27 -7.43 10.93
CA ASP A 141 -15.37 -6.48 11.15
C ASP A 141 -15.09 -5.08 10.56
N ASN A 142 -13.83 -4.70 10.50
CA ASN A 142 -13.37 -3.42 9.93
C ASN A 142 -13.07 -3.48 8.42
N HIS A 143 -13.25 -4.63 7.77
CA HIS A 143 -13.15 -4.78 6.31
C HIS A 143 -14.48 -4.43 5.66
N THR A 144 -14.72 -3.13 5.45
CA THR A 144 -15.98 -2.61 4.91
C THR A 144 -16.04 -2.56 3.39
N VAL A 145 -14.89 -2.68 2.73
CA VAL A 145 -14.76 -2.73 1.26
C VAL A 145 -14.37 -4.14 0.83
N ASP A 146 -15.16 -4.75 -0.06
CA ASP A 146 -14.92 -6.12 -0.53
C ASP A 146 -13.92 -6.14 -1.70
N PRO A 147 -12.71 -6.71 -1.53
CA PRO A 147 -11.73 -6.81 -2.61
C PRO A 147 -12.23 -7.59 -3.83
N PHE A 148 -13.15 -8.55 -3.66
CA PHE A 148 -13.69 -9.33 -4.77
C PHE A 148 -14.62 -8.53 -5.67
N GLU A 149 -15.30 -7.52 -5.11
CA GLU A 149 -16.13 -6.60 -5.88
C GLU A 149 -15.30 -5.49 -6.53
N GLU A 150 -14.20 -5.11 -5.91
CA GLU A 150 -13.35 -4.02 -6.39
C GLU A 150 -12.32 -4.46 -7.45
N THR A 151 -11.66 -5.60 -7.30
CA THR A 151 -10.59 -6.03 -8.22
C THR A 151 -10.96 -6.04 -9.70
N PRO A 152 -12.20 -6.39 -10.13
CA PRO A 152 -12.59 -6.31 -11.55
C PRO A 152 -12.58 -4.88 -12.14
N ARG A 153 -12.48 -3.85 -11.29
CA ARG A 153 -12.45 -2.44 -11.72
C ARG A 153 -11.05 -1.89 -11.93
N ILE A 154 -10.01 -2.69 -11.59
CA ILE A 154 -8.62 -2.23 -11.71
C ILE A 154 -8.26 -2.12 -13.19
N ALA A 155 -7.99 -0.90 -13.65
CA ALA A 155 -7.60 -0.63 -15.04
C ALA A 155 -6.09 -0.82 -15.27
N ALA A 156 -5.28 -0.66 -14.23
CA ALA A 156 -3.82 -0.78 -14.30
C ALA A 156 -3.37 -2.25 -14.37
N PRO A 157 -2.21 -2.55 -14.98
CA PRO A 157 -1.59 -3.86 -14.84
C PRO A 157 -1.36 -4.25 -13.38
N VAL A 158 -1.73 -5.48 -13.02
CA VAL A 158 -1.59 -6.00 -11.66
C VAL A 158 -0.57 -7.12 -11.61
N MET A 159 0.35 -7.03 -10.66
CA MET A 159 1.19 -8.16 -10.23
C MET A 159 0.76 -8.57 -8.83
N MET A 160 0.25 -9.78 -8.69
CA MET A 160 -0.14 -10.35 -7.40
C MET A 160 0.73 -11.56 -7.08
N LEU A 161 1.45 -11.51 -5.95
CA LEU A 161 2.32 -12.58 -5.50
C LEU A 161 1.66 -13.32 -4.35
N TYR A 162 1.53 -14.63 -4.53
CA TYR A 162 0.96 -15.55 -3.54
C TYR A 162 2.03 -16.53 -3.06
N PRO A 163 2.20 -16.73 -1.72
CA PRO A 163 3.27 -17.58 -1.18
C PRO A 163 3.11 -19.08 -1.46
N GLY A 164 1.99 -19.53 -1.98
CA GLY A 164 1.71 -20.93 -2.31
C GLY A 164 1.32 -21.81 -1.11
N GLN A 165 1.81 -21.51 0.08
CA GLN A 165 1.48 -22.21 1.33
C GLN A 165 1.11 -21.18 2.42
N ASP A 166 0.14 -20.32 2.12
CA ASP A 166 -0.35 -19.31 3.04
C ASP A 166 -1.42 -19.91 3.96
N THR A 167 -1.25 -19.75 5.27
CA THR A 167 -2.23 -20.19 6.26
C THR A 167 -3.30 -19.14 6.59
N ILE A 168 -3.08 -17.88 6.18
CA ILE A 168 -4.00 -16.76 6.41
C ILE A 168 -4.93 -16.58 5.22
N VAL A 169 -4.37 -16.69 4.00
CA VAL A 169 -5.11 -16.56 2.75
C VAL A 169 -5.13 -17.90 2.03
N PRO A 170 -6.22 -18.67 2.09
CA PRO A 170 -6.35 -19.94 1.39
C PRO A 170 -6.22 -19.77 -0.13
N HIS A 171 -5.74 -20.81 -0.81
CA HIS A 171 -5.53 -20.78 -2.27
C HIS A 171 -6.81 -20.43 -3.05
N GLU A 172 -7.97 -20.86 -2.59
CA GLU A 172 -9.27 -20.54 -3.20
C GLU A 172 -9.60 -19.03 -3.18
N VAL A 173 -9.18 -18.33 -2.13
CA VAL A 173 -9.31 -16.86 -2.04
C VAL A 173 -8.41 -16.19 -3.07
N PHE A 174 -7.16 -16.64 -3.16
CA PHE A 174 -6.23 -16.14 -4.17
C PHE A 174 -6.75 -16.39 -5.60
N ALA A 175 -7.24 -17.62 -5.89
CA ALA A 175 -7.81 -17.97 -7.19
C ALA A 175 -8.99 -17.06 -7.55
N LYS A 176 -9.89 -16.79 -6.60
CA LYS A 176 -11.03 -15.89 -6.80
C LYS A 176 -10.59 -14.44 -7.09
N LEU A 177 -9.54 -13.94 -6.42
CA LEU A 177 -8.97 -12.63 -6.74
C LEU A 177 -8.35 -12.62 -8.14
N GLN A 178 -7.64 -13.68 -8.51
CA GLN A 178 -7.04 -13.83 -9.83
C GLN A 178 -8.09 -13.85 -10.94
N ASP A 179 -9.20 -14.54 -10.74
CA ASP A 179 -10.32 -14.57 -11.70
C ASP A 179 -10.94 -13.18 -11.90
N GLY A 180 -11.01 -12.38 -10.83
CA GLY A 180 -11.49 -10.99 -10.89
C GLY A 180 -10.56 -10.02 -11.63
N LEU A 181 -9.29 -10.40 -11.82
CA LEU A 181 -8.26 -9.60 -12.50
C LEU A 181 -8.10 -9.95 -13.99
N GLN A 182 -8.87 -10.89 -14.54
CA GLN A 182 -8.87 -11.32 -15.94
C GLN A 182 -9.98 -10.61 -16.73
#